data_18561b373be8f6c3b4de18e499a74693
#
_entry.id   18561b373be8f6c3b4de18e499a74693
#
_cell.length_a   1.000
_cell.length_b   1.000
_cell.length_c   1.000
_cell.angle_alpha   90.00
_cell.angle_beta   90.00
_cell.angle_gamma   90.00
#
_symmetry.space_group_name_H-M   'P 1'
#
loop_
_entity.id
_entity.type
_entity.pdbx_description
1 polymer ?
#
loop_
_entity_poly.entity_id
_entity_poly.type
_entity_poly.pdbx_seq_one_letter_code
_entity_poly.pdbx_strand_id
1 'polypeptide(L)'
;LLLSGGQQKLVALARALAVGTRLLLLDEPFEGVAPALSQRLSDVIGGLRGERLAVLIAQSDLNHSRSLLDREVVIERGANAPSGKALHASA
;
A
#
# COMPACT_ATOMS: atom_id res chain seq x y z
N LEU A 1 -3.55 4.34 -26.27
CA LEU A 1 -3.77 5.26 -25.16
C LEU A 1 -2.72 5.09 -24.10
N LEU A 2 -1.96 6.15 -23.83
CA LEU A 2 -0.91 6.08 -22.83
C LEU A 2 -1.45 6.50 -21.46
N LEU A 3 -1.29 5.62 -20.50
CA LEU A 3 -1.65 5.90 -19.12
C LEU A 3 -0.42 6.40 -18.36
N SER A 4 -0.61 7.33 -17.42
CA SER A 4 0.44 7.72 -16.50
C SER A 4 0.82 6.54 -15.59
N GLY A 5 1.98 6.62 -14.93
CA GLY A 5 2.40 5.59 -14.00
C GLY A 5 1.37 5.35 -12.89
N GLY A 6 0.79 6.43 -12.36
CA GLY A 6 -0.24 6.32 -11.34
C GLY A 6 -1.53 5.68 -11.85
N GLN A 7 -1.93 6.03 -13.07
CA GLN A 7 -3.10 5.42 -13.69
C GLN A 7 -2.89 3.94 -13.95
N GLN A 8 -1.69 3.55 -14.37
CA GLN A 8 -1.35 2.14 -14.56
C GLN A 8 -1.45 1.37 -13.25
N LYS A 9 -1.02 1.96 -12.15
CA LYS A 9 -1.12 1.34 -10.84
C LYS A 9 -2.57 1.15 -10.40
N LEU A 10 -3.42 2.13 -10.67
CA LEU A 10 -4.85 2.01 -10.36
C LEU A 10 -5.51 0.89 -11.19
N VAL A 11 -5.15 0.77 -12.46
CA VAL A 11 -5.67 -0.30 -13.31
C VAL A 11 -5.20 -1.66 -12.81
N ALA A 12 -3.93 -1.78 -12.44
CA ALA A 12 -3.39 -3.02 -11.89
C ALA A 12 -4.09 -3.43 -10.60
N LEU A 13 -4.36 -2.46 -9.73
CA LEU A 13 -5.10 -2.69 -8.50
C LEU A 13 -6.52 -3.17 -8.79
N ALA A 14 -7.20 -2.51 -9.72
CA ALA A 14 -8.56 -2.91 -10.09
C ALA A 14 -8.60 -4.34 -10.64
N ARG A 15 -7.62 -4.73 -11.44
CA ARG A 15 -7.51 -6.09 -11.95
C ARG A 15 -7.32 -7.12 -10.84
N ALA A 16 -6.44 -6.81 -9.90
CA ALA A 16 -6.20 -7.69 -8.77
C ALA A 16 -7.47 -7.89 -7.93
N LEU A 17 -8.21 -6.82 -7.71
CA LEU A 17 -9.45 -6.87 -6.94
C LEU A 17 -10.55 -7.64 -7.68
N ALA A 18 -10.60 -7.51 -9.00
CA ALA A 18 -11.62 -8.19 -9.81
C ALA A 18 -11.49 -9.70 -9.79
N VAL A 19 -10.31 -10.22 -9.49
CA VAL A 19 -10.07 -11.67 -9.38
C VAL A 19 -10.68 -12.26 -8.11
N GLY A 20 -11.04 -11.43 -7.14
CA GLY A 20 -11.62 -11.91 -5.88
C GLY A 20 -10.59 -12.41 -4.90
N THR A 21 -9.44 -11.79 -4.85
CA THR A 21 -8.35 -12.18 -3.96
C THR A 21 -8.69 -11.91 -2.49
N ARG A 22 -8.08 -12.68 -1.60
CA ARG A 22 -8.14 -12.46 -0.15
C ARG A 22 -6.88 -11.83 0.41
N LEU A 23 -5.81 -11.82 -0.37
CA LEU A 23 -4.54 -11.20 -0.02
C LEU A 23 -4.09 -10.36 -1.20
N LEU A 24 -3.87 -9.09 -0.97
CA LEU A 24 -3.37 -8.16 -1.96
C LEU A 24 -1.95 -7.75 -1.57
N LEU A 25 -1.02 -7.97 -2.50
CA LEU A 25 0.37 -7.58 -2.30
C LEU A 25 0.66 -6.37 -3.18
N LEU A 26 1.08 -5.28 -2.56
CA LEU A 26 1.41 -4.03 -3.26
C LEU A 26 2.89 -3.71 -3.04
N ASP A 27 3.64 -3.67 -4.12
CA ASP A 27 5.06 -3.37 -4.09
C ASP A 27 5.29 -1.96 -4.59
N GLU A 28 5.78 -1.09 -3.72
CA GLU A 28 6.03 0.32 -4.00
C GLU A 28 4.86 1.02 -4.71
N PRO A 29 3.64 0.92 -4.18
CA PRO A 29 2.47 1.42 -4.90
C PRO A 29 2.47 2.93 -5.14
N PHE A 30 3.20 3.70 -4.31
CA PHE A 30 3.24 5.16 -4.44
C PHE A 30 4.47 5.67 -5.19
N GLU A 31 5.38 4.79 -5.59
CA GLU A 31 6.59 5.20 -6.28
C GLU A 31 6.27 5.80 -7.64
N GLY A 32 6.82 6.97 -7.92
CA GLY A 32 6.65 7.64 -9.20
C GLY A 32 5.24 8.15 -9.46
N VAL A 33 4.39 8.22 -8.45
CA VAL A 33 3.01 8.67 -8.59
C VAL A 33 2.89 10.13 -8.20
N ALA A 34 2.24 10.94 -9.05
CA ALA A 34 2.01 12.35 -8.76
C ALA A 34 1.16 12.52 -7.50
N PRO A 35 1.35 13.63 -6.74
CA PRO A 35 0.66 13.80 -5.46
C PRO A 35 -0.86 13.65 -5.52
N ALA A 36 -1.51 14.17 -6.55
CA ALA A 36 -2.96 14.07 -6.68
C ALA A 36 -3.42 12.62 -6.85
N LEU A 37 -2.67 11.83 -7.62
CA LEU A 37 -2.97 10.41 -7.80
C LEU A 37 -2.57 9.58 -6.59
N SER A 38 -1.54 9.98 -5.87
CA SER A 38 -1.15 9.32 -4.62
C SER A 38 -2.28 9.39 -3.60
N GLN A 39 -2.94 10.54 -3.50
CA GLN A 39 -4.07 10.69 -2.60
C GLN A 39 -5.23 9.78 -3.03
N ARG A 40 -5.53 9.73 -4.32
CA ARG A 40 -6.56 8.82 -4.82
C ARG A 40 -6.25 7.36 -4.56
N LEU A 41 -5.02 6.98 -4.81
CA LEU A 41 -4.57 5.61 -4.57
C LEU A 41 -4.67 5.27 -3.08
N SER A 42 -4.26 6.18 -2.22
CA SER A 42 -4.40 6.03 -0.78
C SER A 42 -5.86 5.86 -0.36
N ASP A 43 -6.76 6.66 -0.92
CA ASP A 43 -8.18 6.57 -0.62
C ASP A 43 -8.76 5.22 -1.05
N VAL A 44 -8.37 4.74 -2.22
CA VAL A 44 -8.82 3.43 -2.73
C VAL A 44 -8.33 2.31 -1.81
N ILE A 45 -7.05 2.31 -1.46
CA ILE A 45 -6.48 1.30 -0.58
C ILE A 45 -7.14 1.36 0.80
N GLY A 46 -7.32 2.56 1.34
CA GLY A 46 -7.99 2.75 2.62
C GLY A 46 -9.43 2.25 2.62
N GLY A 47 -10.12 2.39 1.49
CA GLY A 47 -11.47 1.89 1.32
C GLY A 47 -11.59 0.37 1.31
N LEU A 48 -10.48 -0.34 1.15
CA LEU A 48 -10.48 -1.80 1.24
C LEU A 48 -10.53 -2.32 2.68
N ARG A 49 -10.30 -1.44 3.63
CA ARG A 49 -10.42 -1.79 5.04
C ARG A 49 -11.88 -2.16 5.33
N GLY A 50 -12.10 -3.25 6.00
CA GLY A 50 -13.45 -3.76 6.22
C GLY A 50 -13.91 -4.82 5.23
N GLU A 51 -13.24 -4.91 4.08
CA GLU A 51 -13.43 -6.04 3.18
C GLU A 51 -12.72 -7.27 3.74
N ARG A 52 -13.13 -8.45 3.29
CA ARG A 52 -12.44 -9.69 3.68
C ARG A 52 -11.15 -9.85 2.89
N LEU A 53 -10.26 -8.93 3.08
CA LEU A 53 -9.05 -8.79 2.29
C LEU A 53 -7.92 -8.29 3.18
N ALA A 54 -6.82 -9.02 3.19
CA ALA A 54 -5.60 -8.56 3.82
C ALA A 54 -4.75 -7.85 2.77
N VAL A 55 -4.14 -6.74 3.15
CA VAL A 55 -3.26 -5.96 2.25
C VAL A 55 -1.88 -5.88 2.87
N LEU A 56 -0.89 -6.28 2.09
CA LEU A 56 0.52 -6.14 2.46
C LEU A 56 1.18 -5.16 1.52
N ILE A 57 1.75 -4.11 2.07
CA ILE A 57 2.40 -3.05 1.29
C ILE A 57 3.89 -3.06 1.60
N ALA A 58 4.71 -3.22 0.56
CA ALA A 58 6.15 -3.03 0.65
C ALA A 58 6.48 -1.65 0.12
N GLN A 59 7.00 -0.78 0.97
CA GLN A 59 7.22 0.62 0.62
C GLN A 59 8.45 1.14 1.35
N SER A 60 9.35 1.79 0.63
CA SER A 60 10.55 2.37 1.23
C SER A 60 10.28 3.74 1.87
N ASP A 61 9.32 4.49 1.34
CA ASP A 61 8.89 5.79 1.86
C ASP A 61 7.43 5.69 2.29
N LEU A 62 7.16 5.88 3.57
CA LEU A 62 5.84 5.69 4.14
C LEU A 62 4.99 6.96 4.17
N ASN A 63 5.43 8.05 3.56
CA ASN A 63 4.73 9.33 3.63
C ASN A 63 3.25 9.26 3.22
N HIS A 64 2.92 8.43 2.22
CA HIS A 64 1.56 8.31 1.74
C HIS A 64 0.82 7.10 2.30
N SER A 65 1.53 6.17 2.93
CA SER A 65 0.95 4.90 3.34
C SER A 65 0.83 4.73 4.85
N ARG A 66 1.52 5.54 5.63
CA ARG A 66 1.56 5.37 7.09
C ARG A 66 0.16 5.37 7.71
N SER A 67 -0.72 6.24 7.23
CA SER A 67 -2.09 6.33 7.74
C SER A 67 -2.96 5.12 7.36
N LEU A 68 -2.52 4.33 6.40
CA LEU A 68 -3.25 3.14 5.96
C LEU A 68 -2.91 1.90 6.78
N LEU A 69 -1.81 1.93 7.52
CA LEU A 69 -1.25 0.75 8.14
C LEU A 69 -1.90 0.46 9.48
N ASP A 70 -2.26 -0.80 9.68
CA ASP A 70 -2.61 -1.32 11.00
C ASP A 70 -1.36 -1.81 11.71
N ARG A 71 -0.37 -2.23 10.94
CA ARG A 71 0.88 -2.79 11.46
C ARG A 71 2.02 -2.47 10.51
N GLU A 72 3.18 -2.17 11.07
CA GLU A 72 4.39 -1.88 10.31
C GLU A 72 5.53 -2.79 10.75
N VAL A 73 6.23 -3.33 9.78
CA VAL A 73 7.46 -4.09 10.00
C VAL A 73 8.57 -3.44 9.19
N VAL A 74 9.67 -3.12 9.83
CA VAL A 74 10.84 -2.53 9.16
C VAL A 74 11.88 -3.63 8.94
N ILE A 75 12.37 -3.72 7.71
CA ILE A 75 13.42 -4.66 7.34
C ILE A 75 14.62 -3.88 6.87
N GLU A 76 15.75 -4.11 7.52
CA GLU A 76 17.03 -3.51 7.15
C GLU A 76 18.08 -4.60 7.02
N ARG A 77 18.84 -4.56 5.92
CA ARG A 77 19.93 -5.52 5.68
C ARG A 77 19.50 -6.97 5.83
N GLY A 78 18.29 -7.27 5.36
CA GLY A 78 17.76 -8.63 5.39
C GLY A 78 17.23 -9.10 6.73
N ALA A 79 17.09 -8.20 7.72
CA ALA A 79 16.60 -8.56 9.04
C ALA A 79 15.57 -7.54 9.53
N ASN A 80 14.72 -7.95 10.44
CA ASN A 80 13.79 -7.04 11.09
C ASN A 80 14.55 -6.00 11.89
N ALA A 81 14.16 -4.74 11.73
CA ALA A 81 14.68 -3.63 12.50
C ALA A 81 13.59 -3.07 13.41
N PRO A 82 13.95 -2.41 14.52
CA PRO A 82 12.95 -1.74 15.35
C PRO A 82 12.22 -0.68 14.53
N SER A 83 10.89 -0.78 14.47
CA SER A 83 10.07 0.21 13.79
C SER A 83 9.57 1.30 14.74
N GLY A 84 9.89 1.17 16.01
CA GLY A 84 9.48 2.13 17.02
C GLY A 84 7.99 2.18 17.21
N LYS A 85 7.40 3.31 16.89
CA LYS A 85 5.99 3.58 17.18
C LYS A 85 5.02 2.64 16.50
N ALA A 86 5.33 2.21 15.28
CA ALA A 86 4.38 1.44 14.49
C ALA A 86 4.10 0.07 15.08
N LEU A 87 5.12 -0.57 15.64
CA LEU A 87 4.94 -1.88 16.27
C LEU A 87 4.03 -1.81 17.50
N HIS A 88 4.10 -0.70 18.23
CA HIS A 88 3.26 -0.51 19.39
C HIS A 88 1.81 -0.23 19.02
N ALA A 89 1.62 0.52 17.93
CA ALA A 89 0.28 0.87 17.48
C ALA A 89 -0.52 -0.34 17.00
N SER A 90 0.17 -1.38 16.56
CA SER A 90 -0.49 -2.58 16.03
C SER A 90 -0.91 -3.58 17.09
N ALA A 91 -0.51 -3.36 18.28
CA ALA A 91 -0.79 -4.29 19.38
C ALA A 91 -2.27 -4.37 19.74
#